data_dad73e6a8f3c4ca03728c2586bce543d
#
_entry.id   dad73e6a8f3c4ca03728c2586bce543d
#
_cell.length_a   1.000
_cell.length_b   1.000
_cell.length_c   1.000
_cell.angle_alpha   90.00
_cell.angle_beta   90.00
_cell.angle_gamma   90.00
#
_symmetry.space_group_name_H-M   'P 1'
#
loop_
_entity.id
_entity.type
_entity.pdbx_description
1 polymer ?
#
loop_
_entity_poly.entity_id
_entity_poly.type
_entity_poly.pdbx_seq_one_letter_code
_entity_poly.pdbx_strand_id
1 'polypeptide(L)'
;MISARDGAQLACHCYFPETGSNTYGRLLFLHGGSFNSRRYANIAKACVKTGFEVVLCDLRGHGSSEGTPGTCDYVGQLEDDISDTISWFEQKQPLPLILGGHSSGSVVCLRYIVKYGQDKLSGCYFIAPAISNTLEPLRFDGPTSKRSFLMNYWRKKPSFHPAPKPTLKHIPKMNNGKFLLALALPLLRHRTVMSFPGSAKMAALEGRVLNYSFNLMASVSIPKYSKAFRQINVPIALICGELDEILHPSFLTTVAQWHLSPTLDKEVHMLAKLNHMSILSGAARVLPQWLAQRWTKPVMTQAQDEYLVGQTE
;
A
#
# COMPACT_ATOMS: atom_id res chain seq x y z
N MET A 1 14.30 8.96 -13.65
CA MET A 1 14.07 10.01 -12.62
C MET A 1 12.86 10.82 -13.03
N ILE A 2 12.05 11.22 -12.06
CA ILE A 2 10.89 12.10 -12.22
C ILE A 2 11.09 13.28 -11.31
N SER A 3 10.90 14.50 -11.83
CA SER A 3 11.03 15.71 -11.04
C SER A 3 9.74 15.96 -10.24
N ALA A 4 9.83 15.99 -8.93
CA ALA A 4 8.74 16.42 -8.07
C ALA A 4 8.54 17.95 -8.18
N ARG A 5 7.39 18.46 -7.71
CA ARG A 5 7.02 19.88 -7.74
C ARG A 5 8.01 20.83 -7.06
N ASP A 6 8.79 20.32 -6.12
CA ASP A 6 9.85 21.02 -5.40
C ASP A 6 11.24 20.87 -6.05
N GLY A 7 11.32 20.19 -7.21
CA GLY A 7 12.54 19.95 -7.96
C GLY A 7 13.31 18.69 -7.58
N ALA A 8 12.95 18.00 -6.48
CA ALA A 8 13.61 16.77 -6.08
C ALA A 8 13.43 15.65 -7.12
N GLN A 9 14.48 14.88 -7.36
CA GLN A 9 14.48 13.79 -8.33
C GLN A 9 14.04 12.49 -7.68
N LEU A 10 12.91 11.93 -8.13
CA LEU A 10 12.35 10.67 -7.66
C LEU A 10 12.74 9.53 -8.59
N ALA A 11 13.32 8.48 -8.05
CA ALA A 11 13.74 7.32 -8.82
C ALA A 11 12.58 6.36 -9.06
N CYS A 12 12.33 6.05 -10.33
CA CYS A 12 11.35 5.06 -10.76
C CYS A 12 12.02 4.02 -11.64
N HIS A 13 11.90 2.75 -11.28
CA HIS A 13 12.40 1.61 -12.04
C HIS A 13 11.25 1.03 -12.86
N CYS A 14 11.29 1.23 -14.18
CA CYS A 14 10.25 0.78 -15.10
C CYS A 14 10.56 -0.62 -15.63
N TYR A 15 9.55 -1.46 -15.67
CA TYR A 15 9.54 -2.78 -16.29
C TYR A 15 8.45 -2.79 -17.35
N PHE A 16 8.79 -3.23 -18.53
CA PHE A 16 7.88 -3.22 -19.69
C PHE A 16 7.55 -4.63 -20.13
N PRO A 17 6.33 -4.87 -20.65
CA PRO A 17 6.00 -6.09 -21.40
C PRO A 17 6.96 -6.31 -22.58
N GLU A 18 7.00 -7.52 -23.12
CA GLU A 18 7.80 -7.83 -24.28
C GLU A 18 7.39 -6.96 -25.49
N THR A 19 8.38 -6.56 -26.28
CA THR A 19 8.13 -5.74 -27.46
C THR A 19 7.14 -6.44 -28.41
N GLY A 20 6.11 -5.70 -28.83
CA GLY A 20 5.04 -6.22 -29.69
C GLY A 20 3.87 -6.87 -28.93
N SER A 21 3.93 -7.01 -27.61
CA SER A 21 2.78 -7.44 -26.80
C SER A 21 1.88 -6.24 -26.44
N ASN A 22 0.59 -6.54 -26.16
CA ASN A 22 -0.35 -5.52 -25.70
C ASN A 22 0.02 -5.01 -24.31
N THR A 23 -0.13 -3.70 -24.11
CA THR A 23 -0.02 -3.07 -22.79
C THR A 23 -1.41 -2.68 -22.32
N TYR A 24 -1.91 -3.36 -21.28
CA TYR A 24 -3.28 -3.19 -20.78
C TYR A 24 -3.41 -2.15 -19.67
N GLY A 25 -2.30 -1.75 -19.06
CA GLY A 25 -2.29 -0.76 -18.00
C GLY A 25 -0.91 -0.61 -17.36
N ARG A 26 -0.86 0.24 -16.35
CA ARG A 26 0.36 0.55 -15.58
C ARG A 26 0.13 0.30 -14.10
N LEU A 27 1.04 -0.45 -13.48
CA LEU A 27 1.13 -0.56 -12.02
C LEU A 27 2.12 0.46 -11.49
N LEU A 28 1.68 1.29 -10.56
CA LEU A 28 2.55 2.10 -9.73
C LEU A 28 2.69 1.42 -8.37
N PHE A 29 3.91 1.02 -8.01
CA PHE A 29 4.20 0.24 -6.81
C PHE A 29 5.06 1.01 -5.82
N LEU A 30 4.62 1.13 -4.57
CA LEU A 30 5.33 1.76 -3.47
C LEU A 30 5.89 0.72 -2.49
N HIS A 31 7.17 0.86 -2.15
CA HIS A 31 7.87 -0.05 -1.24
C HIS A 31 7.47 0.14 0.23
N GLY A 32 7.73 -0.89 1.04
CA GLY A 32 7.55 -0.85 2.50
C GLY A 32 8.64 -0.08 3.22
N GLY A 33 8.37 0.27 4.47
CA GLY A 33 9.27 1.04 5.31
C GLY A 33 10.67 0.45 5.43
N SER A 34 11.67 1.30 5.57
CA SER A 34 13.09 0.96 5.63
C SER A 34 13.71 0.48 4.32
N PHE A 35 12.95 -0.05 3.37
CA PHE A 35 13.45 -0.66 2.13
C PHE A 35 13.50 0.33 0.96
N ASN A 36 13.75 -0.20 -0.23
CA ASN A 36 13.70 0.49 -1.51
C ASN A 36 12.94 -0.38 -2.54
N SER A 37 12.68 0.16 -3.70
CA SER A 37 11.89 -0.46 -4.75
C SER A 37 12.49 -1.74 -5.35
N ARG A 38 13.82 -1.88 -5.38
CA ARG A 38 14.51 -3.03 -5.99
C ARG A 38 14.12 -4.37 -5.39
N ARG A 39 13.69 -4.37 -4.11
CA ARG A 39 13.21 -5.57 -3.41
C ARG A 39 11.99 -6.20 -4.06
N TYR A 40 11.25 -5.44 -4.85
CA TYR A 40 9.98 -5.85 -5.45
C TYR A 40 10.09 -6.26 -6.93
N ALA A 41 11.31 -6.39 -7.45
CA ALA A 41 11.57 -6.75 -8.85
C ALA A 41 10.87 -8.04 -9.29
N ASN A 42 10.72 -9.04 -8.43
CA ASN A 42 10.05 -10.30 -8.76
C ASN A 42 8.54 -10.11 -8.98
N ILE A 43 7.89 -9.21 -8.24
CA ILE A 43 6.48 -8.84 -8.48
C ILE A 43 6.37 -8.13 -9.83
N ALA A 44 7.27 -7.16 -10.11
CA ALA A 44 7.28 -6.46 -11.38
C ALA A 44 7.44 -7.43 -12.56
N LYS A 45 8.45 -8.32 -12.50
CA LYS A 45 8.68 -9.35 -13.54
C LYS A 45 7.50 -10.30 -13.74
N ALA A 46 6.72 -10.57 -12.70
CA ALA A 46 5.52 -11.39 -12.82
C ALA A 46 4.37 -10.63 -13.49
N CYS A 47 4.16 -9.36 -13.14
CA CYS A 47 3.07 -8.54 -13.69
C CYS A 47 3.32 -8.14 -15.16
N VAL A 48 4.56 -7.88 -15.58
CA VAL A 48 4.83 -7.55 -16.99
C VAL A 48 4.49 -8.69 -17.94
N LYS A 49 4.54 -9.96 -17.48
CA LYS A 49 4.12 -11.13 -18.28
C LYS A 49 2.63 -11.14 -18.58
N THR A 50 1.84 -10.37 -17.86
CA THR A 50 0.39 -10.23 -18.11
C THR A 50 0.04 -8.96 -18.89
N GLY A 51 1.05 -8.30 -19.50
CA GLY A 51 0.84 -7.12 -20.33
C GLY A 51 0.68 -5.82 -19.53
N PHE A 52 1.21 -5.75 -18.31
CA PHE A 52 1.22 -4.50 -17.55
C PHE A 52 2.62 -3.90 -17.49
N GLU A 53 2.71 -2.62 -17.75
CA GLU A 53 3.89 -1.84 -17.37
C GLU A 53 3.95 -1.72 -15.85
N VAL A 54 5.12 -1.91 -15.25
CA VAL A 54 5.29 -1.79 -13.79
C VAL A 54 6.34 -0.75 -13.46
N VAL A 55 5.94 0.20 -12.65
CA VAL A 55 6.78 1.29 -12.15
C VAL A 55 7.00 1.10 -10.66
N LEU A 56 8.20 0.73 -10.27
CA LEU A 56 8.63 0.61 -8.88
C LEU A 56 9.27 1.93 -8.46
N CYS A 57 8.62 2.68 -7.57
CA CYS A 57 9.12 3.97 -7.10
C CYS A 57 9.89 3.85 -5.79
N ASP A 58 11.05 4.48 -5.72
CA ASP A 58 11.70 4.78 -4.45
C ASP A 58 11.02 6.01 -3.84
N LEU A 59 10.49 5.87 -2.62
CA LEU A 59 9.94 7.00 -1.89
C LEU A 59 11.05 8.01 -1.58
N ARG A 60 10.69 9.29 -1.47
CA ARG A 60 11.63 10.36 -1.08
C ARG A 60 12.50 9.95 0.12
N GLY A 61 13.80 10.22 0.06
CA GLY A 61 14.77 9.84 1.09
C GLY A 61 15.03 8.34 1.21
N HIS A 62 14.67 7.54 0.18
CA HIS A 62 14.95 6.10 0.09
C HIS A 62 15.56 5.75 -1.26
N GLY A 63 16.30 4.65 -1.28
CA GLY A 63 16.88 4.09 -2.50
C GLY A 63 17.71 5.09 -3.27
N SER A 64 17.32 5.38 -4.51
CA SER A 64 17.98 6.34 -5.41
C SER A 64 17.20 7.66 -5.57
N SER A 65 16.09 7.82 -4.83
CA SER A 65 15.36 9.10 -4.77
C SER A 65 16.09 10.11 -3.90
N GLU A 66 16.05 11.36 -4.32
CA GLU A 66 16.60 12.47 -3.54
C GLU A 66 15.81 12.70 -2.25
N GLY A 67 16.36 13.55 -1.39
CA GLY A 67 15.87 13.89 -0.07
C GLY A 67 16.78 13.34 1.03
N THR A 68 16.67 13.92 2.21
CA THR A 68 17.44 13.45 3.38
C THR A 68 16.96 12.05 3.78
N PRO A 69 17.86 11.06 3.94
CA PRO A 69 17.47 9.71 4.28
C PRO A 69 16.59 9.64 5.53
N GLY A 70 15.43 9.00 5.41
CA GLY A 70 14.51 8.79 6.52
C GLY A 70 13.73 10.02 6.98
N THR A 71 13.64 11.07 6.16
CA THR A 71 12.81 12.23 6.47
C THR A 71 12.07 12.75 5.22
N CYS A 72 11.07 13.58 5.45
CA CYS A 72 10.45 14.45 4.46
C CYS A 72 10.20 15.82 5.13
N ASP A 73 9.94 16.85 4.32
CA ASP A 73 9.88 18.21 4.82
C ASP A 73 8.58 18.48 5.58
N TYR A 74 7.49 17.86 5.14
CA TYR A 74 6.17 17.99 5.78
C TYR A 74 5.34 16.72 5.64
N VAL A 75 4.38 16.53 6.52
CA VAL A 75 3.41 15.43 6.45
C VAL A 75 2.48 15.66 5.26
N GLY A 76 2.47 14.71 4.32
CA GLY A 76 1.70 14.84 3.07
C GLY A 76 2.58 15.03 1.83
N GLN A 77 3.90 15.17 1.98
CA GLN A 77 4.83 15.30 0.85
C GLN A 77 4.93 14.02 0.02
N LEU A 78 4.85 12.85 0.65
CA LEU A 78 4.85 11.58 -0.09
C LEU A 78 3.63 11.44 -1.02
N GLU A 79 2.47 11.91 -0.58
CA GLU A 79 1.25 11.93 -1.41
C GLU A 79 1.42 12.91 -2.60
N ASP A 80 2.11 14.03 -2.37
CA ASP A 80 2.43 15.00 -3.42
C ASP A 80 3.39 14.41 -4.45
N ASP A 81 4.43 13.71 -3.99
CA ASP A 81 5.38 12.98 -4.85
C ASP A 81 4.67 11.93 -5.72
N ILE A 82 3.70 11.20 -5.17
CA ILE A 82 2.90 10.24 -5.95
C ILE A 82 2.06 10.98 -7.00
N SER A 83 1.43 12.09 -6.64
CA SER A 83 0.63 12.90 -7.57
C SER A 83 1.47 13.41 -8.73
N ASP A 84 2.69 13.87 -8.46
CA ASP A 84 3.63 14.32 -9.48
C ASP A 84 4.08 13.16 -10.38
N THR A 85 4.37 12.01 -9.79
CA THR A 85 4.72 10.78 -10.50
C THR A 85 3.60 10.32 -11.43
N ILE A 86 2.36 10.26 -10.95
CA ILE A 86 1.18 9.89 -11.76
C ILE A 86 1.01 10.87 -12.91
N SER A 87 1.08 12.17 -12.64
CA SER A 87 0.92 13.20 -13.67
C SER A 87 2.01 13.13 -14.74
N TRP A 88 3.23 12.82 -14.36
CA TRP A 88 4.33 12.63 -15.32
C TRP A 88 4.08 11.44 -16.26
N PHE A 89 3.64 10.30 -15.74
CA PHE A 89 3.34 9.12 -16.56
C PHE A 89 2.11 9.33 -17.45
N GLU A 90 1.10 10.01 -16.95
CA GLU A 90 -0.12 10.33 -17.70
C GLU A 90 0.19 11.22 -18.92
N GLN A 91 1.08 12.22 -18.77
CA GLN A 91 1.54 13.07 -19.87
C GLN A 91 2.37 12.32 -20.92
N LYS A 92 3.11 11.29 -20.53
CA LYS A 92 3.93 10.49 -21.44
C LYS A 92 3.09 9.51 -22.25
N GLN A 93 2.27 8.74 -21.57
CA GLN A 93 1.37 7.76 -22.17
C GLN A 93 0.22 7.48 -21.18
N PRO A 94 -0.99 7.93 -21.47
CA PRO A 94 -2.14 7.61 -20.65
C PRO A 94 -2.47 6.12 -20.77
N LEU A 95 -2.46 5.42 -19.62
CA LEU A 95 -2.81 4.00 -19.48
C LEU A 95 -3.70 3.84 -18.25
N PRO A 96 -4.59 2.83 -18.21
CA PRO A 96 -5.26 2.45 -16.98
C PRO A 96 -4.24 2.30 -15.85
N LEU A 97 -4.38 3.09 -14.76
CA LEU A 97 -3.41 3.15 -13.67
C LEU A 97 -3.92 2.40 -12.46
N ILE A 98 -3.12 1.45 -11.99
CA ILE A 98 -3.38 0.68 -10.76
C ILE A 98 -2.32 1.06 -9.73
N LEU A 99 -2.76 1.66 -8.62
CA LEU A 99 -1.89 2.15 -7.56
C LEU A 99 -1.85 1.17 -6.39
N GLY A 100 -0.67 0.85 -5.91
CA GLY A 100 -0.56 0.01 -4.73
C GLY A 100 0.84 -0.08 -4.15
N GLY A 101 0.99 -0.94 -3.15
CA GLY A 101 2.27 -1.10 -2.49
C GLY A 101 2.25 -2.17 -1.41
N HIS A 102 3.37 -2.26 -0.70
CA HIS A 102 3.56 -3.19 0.41
C HIS A 102 3.70 -2.43 1.74
N SER A 103 3.11 -2.96 2.80
CA SER A 103 3.31 -2.45 4.17
C SER A 103 3.00 -0.95 4.26
N SER A 104 3.93 -0.11 4.69
CA SER A 104 3.77 1.35 4.73
C SER A 104 3.55 1.97 3.34
N GLY A 105 4.05 1.37 2.26
CA GLY A 105 3.75 1.81 0.89
C GLY A 105 2.26 1.75 0.57
N SER A 106 1.54 0.70 1.03
CA SER A 106 0.08 0.63 0.92
C SER A 106 -0.61 1.76 1.70
N VAL A 107 -0.06 2.14 2.86
CA VAL A 107 -0.60 3.26 3.64
C VAL A 107 -0.44 4.58 2.90
N VAL A 108 0.71 4.81 2.26
CA VAL A 108 0.94 6.03 1.47
C VAL A 108 -0.01 6.08 0.27
N CYS A 109 -0.27 4.95 -0.41
CA CYS A 109 -1.28 4.86 -1.46
C CYS A 109 -2.68 5.23 -0.94
N LEU A 110 -3.08 4.70 0.20
CA LEU A 110 -4.37 5.02 0.81
C LEU A 110 -4.47 6.49 1.21
N ARG A 111 -3.38 7.10 1.70
CA ARG A 111 -3.30 8.53 1.98
C ARG A 111 -3.39 9.38 0.72
N TYR A 112 -2.76 8.95 -0.38
CA TYR A 112 -2.93 9.59 -1.69
C TYR A 112 -4.40 9.62 -2.10
N ILE A 113 -5.11 8.48 -2.01
CA ILE A 113 -6.54 8.38 -2.34
C ILE A 113 -7.36 9.38 -1.50
N VAL A 114 -7.07 9.49 -0.20
CA VAL A 114 -7.76 10.44 0.69
C VAL A 114 -7.50 11.90 0.32
N LYS A 115 -6.28 12.22 -0.12
CA LYS A 115 -5.86 13.60 -0.43
C LYS A 115 -6.25 14.04 -1.83
N TYR A 116 -6.08 13.17 -2.82
CA TYR A 116 -6.20 13.50 -4.24
C TYR A 116 -7.39 12.86 -4.95
N GLY A 117 -8.10 11.93 -4.28
CA GLY A 117 -9.18 11.18 -4.92
C GLY A 117 -8.68 10.02 -5.77
N GLN A 118 -9.54 9.51 -6.64
CA GLN A 118 -9.31 8.29 -7.42
C GLN A 118 -9.58 8.47 -8.92
N ASP A 119 -9.85 9.68 -9.39
CA ASP A 119 -10.25 9.94 -10.78
C ASP A 119 -9.19 9.50 -11.80
N LYS A 120 -7.93 9.43 -11.37
CA LYS A 120 -6.81 8.94 -12.18
C LYS A 120 -6.51 7.45 -11.99
N LEU A 121 -7.28 6.75 -11.16
CA LEU A 121 -7.04 5.34 -10.82
C LEU A 121 -8.09 4.44 -11.46
N SER A 122 -7.64 3.37 -12.10
CA SER A 122 -8.48 2.28 -12.58
C SER A 122 -8.62 1.15 -11.56
N GLY A 123 -7.76 1.13 -10.53
CA GLY A 123 -7.78 0.14 -9.46
C GLY A 123 -6.71 0.40 -8.41
N CYS A 124 -6.77 -0.34 -7.30
CA CYS A 124 -5.72 -0.30 -6.28
C CYS A 124 -5.48 -1.70 -5.69
N TYR A 125 -4.29 -1.89 -5.09
CA TYR A 125 -3.96 -3.12 -4.38
C TYR A 125 -3.09 -2.83 -3.17
N PHE A 126 -3.34 -3.52 -2.06
CA PHE A 126 -2.58 -3.34 -0.84
C PHE A 126 -2.05 -4.69 -0.34
N ILE A 127 -0.72 -4.81 -0.24
CA ILE A 127 -0.04 -6.01 0.22
C ILE A 127 0.40 -5.78 1.66
N ALA A 128 -0.15 -6.56 2.60
CA ALA A 128 0.16 -6.49 4.03
C ALA A 128 0.21 -5.04 4.55
N PRO A 129 -0.84 -4.20 4.34
CA PRO A 129 -0.80 -2.77 4.64
C PRO A 129 -0.51 -2.54 6.13
N ALA A 130 0.53 -1.76 6.45
CA ALA A 130 0.96 -1.48 7.83
C ALA A 130 0.02 -0.50 8.53
N ILE A 131 -1.23 -0.89 8.72
CA ILE A 131 -2.24 -0.10 9.40
C ILE A 131 -2.14 -0.41 10.89
N SER A 132 -1.60 0.53 11.65
CA SER A 132 -1.41 0.38 13.08
C SER A 132 -2.73 0.50 13.84
N ASN A 133 -3.08 -0.54 14.59
CA ASN A 133 -4.22 -0.55 15.51
C ASN A 133 -3.94 0.17 16.83
N THR A 134 -2.84 0.90 16.97
CA THR A 134 -2.40 1.44 18.27
C THR A 134 -3.27 2.58 18.80
N LEU A 135 -4.17 3.16 18.02
CA LEU A 135 -5.05 4.26 18.44
C LEU A 135 -6.55 4.02 18.25
N GLU A 136 -6.94 2.97 17.54
CA GLU A 136 -8.31 2.49 17.52
C GLU A 136 -8.32 1.05 18.03
N PRO A 137 -8.79 0.76 19.27
CA PRO A 137 -9.12 -0.59 19.65
C PRO A 137 -10.11 -1.11 18.61
N LEU A 138 -9.90 -2.35 18.12
CA LEU A 138 -10.82 -3.05 17.23
C LEU A 138 -12.24 -2.89 17.80
N ARG A 139 -12.97 -1.89 17.32
CA ARG A 139 -14.37 -1.75 17.62
C ARG A 139 -15.09 -2.79 16.79
N PHE A 140 -15.35 -3.93 17.42
CA PHE A 140 -16.41 -4.84 17.00
C PHE A 140 -17.76 -4.18 17.35
N ASP A 141 -18.04 -3.05 16.71
CA ASP A 141 -19.35 -2.42 16.83
C ASP A 141 -19.98 -2.42 15.45
N GLY A 142 -20.89 -3.37 15.26
CA GLY A 142 -22.07 -3.13 14.47
C GLY A 142 -22.74 -1.84 14.98
N PRO A 143 -23.75 -1.25 14.28
CA PRO A 143 -24.26 0.09 14.51
C PRO A 143 -25.02 0.21 15.84
N THR A 144 -24.30 0.29 16.99
CA THR A 144 -24.92 0.56 18.28
C THR A 144 -24.02 1.36 19.21
N SER A 145 -24.47 2.57 19.44
CA SER A 145 -24.40 3.43 20.62
C SER A 145 -23.15 3.47 21.50
N LYS A 146 -22.74 4.69 21.80
CA LYS A 146 -21.68 5.16 22.72
C LYS A 146 -21.69 4.57 24.15
N ARG A 147 -22.61 3.67 24.48
CA ARG A 147 -22.81 3.14 25.84
C ARG A 147 -22.14 1.79 26.12
N SER A 148 -21.58 1.14 25.09
CA SER A 148 -21.07 -0.25 25.21
C SER A 148 -19.57 -0.36 25.53
N PHE A 149 -18.79 0.75 25.55
CA PHE A 149 -17.33 0.71 25.71
C PHE A 149 -16.86 0.08 27.04
N LEU A 150 -17.58 0.34 28.15
CA LEU A 150 -17.21 -0.18 29.48
C LEU A 150 -17.72 -1.61 29.73
N MET A 151 -18.81 -2.05 29.11
CA MET A 151 -19.39 -3.37 29.34
C MET A 151 -18.75 -4.48 28.49
N ASN A 152 -18.17 -4.17 27.31
CA ASN A 152 -17.56 -5.18 26.45
C ASN A 152 -16.11 -5.53 26.84
N TYR A 153 -15.47 -4.74 27.68
CA TYR A 153 -14.13 -5.06 28.22
C TYR A 153 -14.13 -6.35 29.06
N TRP A 154 -15.27 -6.73 29.64
CA TRP A 154 -15.44 -7.90 30.53
C TRP A 154 -16.15 -9.10 29.87
N ARG A 155 -16.66 -8.95 28.65
CA ARG A 155 -17.29 -10.07 27.93
C ARG A 155 -16.25 -10.79 27.07
N LYS A 156 -16.09 -12.10 27.38
CA LYS A 156 -15.28 -13.16 26.74
C LYS A 156 -14.69 -12.74 25.38
N LYS A 157 -13.34 -12.63 25.37
CA LYS A 157 -12.55 -12.57 24.15
C LYS A 157 -13.06 -13.62 23.16
N PRO A 158 -13.36 -13.25 21.89
CA PRO A 158 -13.51 -14.26 20.85
C PRO A 158 -12.25 -15.11 20.87
N SER A 159 -12.38 -16.43 20.67
CA SER A 159 -11.27 -17.36 20.58
C SER A 159 -10.46 -17.06 19.30
N PHE A 160 -9.66 -16.01 19.35
CA PHE A 160 -8.62 -15.79 18.37
C PHE A 160 -7.54 -16.84 18.61
N HIS A 161 -7.19 -17.60 17.59
CA HIS A 161 -5.90 -18.28 17.60
C HIS A 161 -4.86 -17.19 17.86
N PRO A 162 -4.00 -17.34 18.90
CA PRO A 162 -3.00 -16.32 19.18
C PRO A 162 -2.15 -16.18 17.92
N ALA A 163 -2.11 -14.96 17.38
CA ALA A 163 -1.14 -14.65 16.33
C ALA A 163 0.24 -15.11 16.83
N PRO A 164 1.05 -15.74 15.98
CA PRO A 164 2.40 -16.13 16.37
C PRO A 164 3.07 -14.91 16.98
N LYS A 165 3.63 -15.04 18.18
CA LYS A 165 4.31 -13.93 18.88
C LYS A 165 5.29 -13.33 17.90
N PRO A 166 5.18 -12.03 17.57
CA PRO A 166 6.07 -11.43 16.60
C PRO A 166 7.49 -11.68 17.05
N THR A 167 8.29 -12.28 16.18
CA THR A 167 9.73 -12.34 16.41
C THR A 167 10.20 -10.89 16.44
N LEU A 168 10.53 -10.36 17.60
CA LEU A 168 10.87 -8.95 17.90
C LEU A 168 11.95 -8.35 16.96
N LYS A 169 12.53 -9.17 16.07
CA LYS A 169 13.61 -8.82 15.15
C LYS A 169 13.21 -7.86 14.02
N HIS A 170 11.93 -7.67 13.72
CA HIS A 170 11.49 -6.87 12.56
C HIS A 170 10.58 -5.70 12.91
N ILE A 171 10.16 -5.57 14.17
CA ILE A 171 9.25 -4.50 14.59
C ILE A 171 10.03 -3.20 14.81
N PRO A 172 9.65 -2.09 14.18
CA PRO A 172 10.27 -0.81 14.42
C PRO A 172 10.03 -0.35 15.87
N LYS A 173 11.03 0.30 16.45
CA LYS A 173 10.95 0.87 17.81
C LYS A 173 10.58 2.35 17.74
N MET A 174 9.52 2.74 18.45
CA MET A 174 9.11 4.13 18.59
C MET A 174 9.73 4.76 19.84
N ASN A 175 10.27 5.96 19.72
CA ASN A 175 10.64 6.79 20.87
C ASN A 175 9.49 7.74 21.21
N ASN A 176 8.62 7.31 22.12
CA ASN A 176 7.40 8.03 22.48
C ASN A 176 7.68 9.44 23.02
N GLY A 177 8.76 9.64 23.77
CA GLY A 177 9.15 10.96 24.28
C GLY A 177 9.50 11.93 23.17
N LYS A 178 10.35 11.51 22.22
CA LYS A 178 10.70 12.32 21.05
C LYS A 178 9.50 12.54 20.14
N PHE A 179 8.61 11.55 20.01
CA PHE A 179 7.38 11.66 19.23
C PHE A 179 6.46 12.74 19.81
N LEU A 180 6.16 12.70 21.11
CA LEU A 180 5.32 13.70 21.78
C LEU A 180 5.94 15.11 21.70
N LEU A 181 7.26 15.21 21.84
CA LEU A 181 7.97 16.48 21.74
C LEU A 181 7.88 17.05 20.30
N ALA A 182 8.07 16.21 19.27
CA ALA A 182 7.94 16.61 17.86
C ALA A 182 6.49 16.95 17.48
N LEU A 183 5.51 16.31 18.13
CA LEU A 183 4.09 16.65 17.96
C LEU A 183 3.80 18.06 18.49
N ALA A 184 4.33 18.40 19.68
CA ALA A 184 4.13 19.70 20.32
C ALA A 184 4.97 20.84 19.70
N LEU A 185 6.20 20.53 19.23
CA LEU A 185 7.15 21.50 18.72
C LEU A 185 7.49 21.24 17.24
N PRO A 186 6.89 21.98 16.30
CA PRO A 186 7.08 21.76 14.85
C PRO A 186 8.54 21.76 14.39
N LEU A 187 9.41 22.56 15.01
CA LEU A 187 10.85 22.62 14.72
C LEU A 187 11.58 21.28 14.95
N LEU A 188 10.99 20.35 15.72
CA LEU A 188 11.58 19.06 16.01
C LEU A 188 11.06 17.93 15.10
N ARG A 189 10.19 18.22 14.15
CA ARG A 189 9.56 17.22 13.28
C ARG A 189 10.52 16.52 12.32
N HIS A 190 11.71 17.07 12.08
CA HIS A 190 12.79 16.41 11.35
C HIS A 190 13.64 15.49 12.23
N ARG A 191 13.41 15.45 13.55
CA ARG A 191 14.14 14.55 14.46
C ARG A 191 13.63 13.13 14.36
N THR A 192 14.57 12.18 14.47
CA THR A 192 14.25 10.73 14.49
C THR A 192 13.37 10.38 15.68
N VAL A 193 12.23 9.75 15.38
CA VAL A 193 11.26 9.25 16.37
C VAL A 193 11.05 7.76 16.29
N MET A 194 11.42 7.13 15.16
CA MET A 194 11.26 5.69 14.94
C MET A 194 12.54 5.10 14.38
N SER A 195 12.89 3.88 14.82
CA SER A 195 14.06 3.15 14.35
C SER A 195 13.72 1.72 13.99
N PHE A 196 14.19 1.28 12.82
CA PHE A 196 14.10 -0.11 12.35
C PHE A 196 15.26 -0.94 12.87
N PRO A 197 15.04 -2.22 13.18
CA PRO A 197 16.13 -3.12 13.58
C PRO A 197 17.07 -3.41 12.40
N GLY A 198 18.34 -3.55 12.72
CA GLY A 198 19.39 -3.87 11.75
C GLY A 198 20.73 -3.21 12.10
N SER A 199 21.82 -3.73 11.55
CA SER A 199 23.12 -3.08 11.65
C SER A 199 23.28 -2.02 10.55
N ALA A 200 23.96 -0.93 10.86
CA ALA A 200 24.22 0.14 9.88
C ALA A 200 24.97 -0.39 8.64
N LYS A 201 25.93 -1.34 8.82
CA LYS A 201 26.67 -1.96 7.73
C LYS A 201 25.77 -2.73 6.77
N MET A 202 24.86 -3.57 7.28
CA MET A 202 23.92 -4.34 6.45
C MET A 202 22.90 -3.42 5.79
N ALA A 203 22.42 -2.41 6.53
CA ALA A 203 21.49 -1.45 5.98
C ALA A 203 22.08 -0.67 4.79
N ALA A 204 23.35 -0.25 4.89
CA ALA A 204 24.04 0.41 3.79
C ALA A 204 24.18 -0.50 2.56
N LEU A 205 24.53 -1.80 2.75
CA LEU A 205 24.63 -2.78 1.66
C LEU A 205 23.27 -3.04 0.98
N GLU A 206 22.19 -3.04 1.75
CA GLU A 206 20.83 -3.29 1.26
C GLU A 206 20.13 -2.00 0.77
N GLY A 207 20.75 -0.83 0.92
CA GLY A 207 20.17 0.47 0.63
C GLY A 207 18.95 0.77 1.52
N ARG A 208 19.00 0.36 2.80
CA ARG A 208 17.91 0.55 3.78
C ARG A 208 18.09 1.83 4.58
N VAL A 209 16.98 2.42 4.95
CA VAL A 209 16.91 3.55 5.87
C VAL A 209 16.43 3.05 7.23
N LEU A 210 17.27 3.17 8.25
CA LEU A 210 16.99 2.63 9.59
C LEU A 210 16.24 3.59 10.52
N ASN A 211 16.21 4.88 10.22
CA ASN A 211 15.65 5.88 11.12
C ASN A 211 14.65 6.76 10.38
N TYR A 212 13.48 6.97 10.99
CA TYR A 212 12.46 7.87 10.46
C TYR A 212 12.26 9.06 11.37
N SER A 213 12.21 10.24 10.75
CA SER A 213 11.77 11.47 11.40
C SER A 213 10.28 11.41 11.75
N PHE A 214 9.82 12.37 12.56
CA PHE A 214 8.39 12.51 12.84
C PHE A 214 7.58 12.72 11.54
N ASN A 215 8.03 13.63 10.65
CA ASN A 215 7.31 13.91 9.42
C ASN A 215 7.15 12.66 8.56
N LEU A 216 8.23 11.90 8.35
CA LEU A 216 8.15 10.68 7.54
C LEU A 216 7.31 9.60 8.22
N MET A 217 7.51 9.36 9.54
CA MET A 217 6.70 8.40 10.29
C MET A 217 5.20 8.75 10.24
N ALA A 218 4.85 10.03 10.38
CA ALA A 218 3.47 10.49 10.28
C ALA A 218 2.92 10.35 8.84
N SER A 219 3.77 10.51 7.80
CA SER A 219 3.40 10.32 6.39
C SER A 219 3.16 8.86 6.02
N VAL A 220 3.75 7.90 6.74
CA VAL A 220 3.49 6.46 6.55
C VAL A 220 2.48 5.89 7.54
N SER A 221 1.72 6.74 8.22
CA SER A 221 0.68 6.39 9.18
C SER A 221 -0.67 6.95 8.78
N ILE A 222 -1.75 6.23 9.09
CA ILE A 222 -3.13 6.66 8.80
C ILE A 222 -4.05 6.42 9.99
N PRO A 223 -4.22 7.41 10.89
CA PRO A 223 -4.97 7.23 12.13
C PRO A 223 -6.46 6.89 11.94
N LYS A 224 -7.07 7.36 10.84
CA LYS A 224 -8.49 7.13 10.53
C LYS A 224 -8.67 6.22 9.31
N TYR A 225 -8.02 5.06 9.34
CA TYR A 225 -8.03 4.12 8.22
C TYR A 225 -9.45 3.68 7.80
N SER A 226 -10.36 3.49 8.73
CA SER A 226 -11.74 3.11 8.44
C SER A 226 -12.45 4.13 7.55
N LYS A 227 -12.23 5.44 7.80
CA LYS A 227 -12.76 6.51 6.95
C LYS A 227 -12.09 6.50 5.57
N ALA A 228 -10.79 6.21 5.51
CA ALA A 228 -10.04 6.16 4.27
C ALA A 228 -10.49 5.00 3.36
N PHE A 229 -10.66 3.80 3.91
CA PHE A 229 -11.14 2.65 3.15
C PHE A 229 -12.57 2.86 2.61
N ARG A 230 -13.44 3.55 3.34
CA ARG A 230 -14.81 3.87 2.87
C ARG A 230 -14.83 4.80 1.65
N GLN A 231 -13.75 5.49 1.36
CA GLN A 231 -13.65 6.35 0.18
C GLN A 231 -13.27 5.58 -1.09
N ILE A 232 -12.79 4.33 -0.96
CA ILE A 232 -12.37 3.54 -2.13
C ILE A 232 -13.60 3.15 -2.94
N ASN A 233 -13.58 3.51 -4.23
CA ASN A 233 -14.64 3.24 -5.19
C ASN A 233 -14.13 2.60 -6.51
N VAL A 234 -12.83 2.29 -6.59
CA VAL A 234 -12.23 1.55 -7.69
C VAL A 234 -11.95 0.10 -7.28
N PRO A 235 -11.85 -0.87 -8.22
CA PRO A 235 -11.52 -2.25 -7.92
C PRO A 235 -10.30 -2.38 -7.00
N ILE A 236 -10.38 -3.26 -5.98
CA ILE A 236 -9.32 -3.41 -4.99
C ILE A 236 -8.95 -4.86 -4.71
N ALA A 237 -7.63 -5.14 -4.66
CA ALA A 237 -7.08 -6.38 -4.10
C ALA A 237 -6.42 -6.12 -2.74
N LEU A 238 -6.79 -6.90 -1.73
CA LEU A 238 -6.17 -6.93 -0.41
C LEU A 238 -5.43 -8.27 -0.25
N ILE A 239 -4.12 -8.23 -0.05
CA ILE A 239 -3.27 -9.44 -0.01
C ILE A 239 -2.54 -9.48 1.33
N CYS A 240 -2.66 -10.59 2.08
CA CYS A 240 -2.00 -10.75 3.37
C CYS A 240 -1.56 -12.20 3.58
N GLY A 241 -0.53 -12.40 4.41
CA GLY A 241 -0.11 -13.71 4.88
C GLY A 241 -0.82 -14.10 6.17
N GLU A 242 -1.17 -15.37 6.33
CA GLU A 242 -1.77 -15.88 7.58
C GLU A 242 -0.85 -15.76 8.80
N LEU A 243 0.48 -15.74 8.56
CA LEU A 243 1.49 -15.62 9.60
C LEU A 243 2.06 -14.20 9.69
N ASP A 244 1.34 -13.20 9.18
CA ASP A 244 1.79 -11.80 9.26
C ASP A 244 1.90 -11.36 10.72
N GLU A 245 3.12 -11.00 11.12
CA GLU A 245 3.45 -10.64 12.49
C GLU A 245 3.27 -9.14 12.80
N ILE A 246 3.05 -8.32 11.77
CA ILE A 246 2.83 -6.87 11.88
C ILE A 246 1.36 -6.54 11.78
N LEU A 247 0.68 -7.12 10.80
CA LEU A 247 -0.74 -6.96 10.56
C LEU A 247 -1.48 -8.22 10.99
N HIS A 248 -2.43 -8.09 11.91
CA HIS A 248 -3.28 -9.24 12.24
C HIS A 248 -4.08 -9.67 11.00
N PRO A 249 -3.98 -10.92 10.53
CA PRO A 249 -4.56 -11.35 9.26
C PRO A 249 -6.06 -11.08 9.13
N SER A 250 -6.85 -11.33 10.20
CA SER A 250 -8.30 -11.05 10.21
C SER A 250 -8.66 -9.58 9.99
N PHE A 251 -7.69 -8.67 10.15
CA PHE A 251 -7.92 -7.24 9.96
C PHE A 251 -8.36 -6.92 8.52
N LEU A 252 -7.71 -7.51 7.50
CA LEU A 252 -8.09 -7.25 6.11
C LEU A 252 -9.48 -7.80 5.77
N THR A 253 -9.86 -8.95 6.32
CA THR A 253 -11.22 -9.48 6.19
C THR A 253 -12.23 -8.51 6.81
N THR A 254 -11.92 -7.99 8.01
CA THR A 254 -12.75 -6.99 8.69
C THR A 254 -12.86 -5.70 7.87
N VAL A 255 -11.75 -5.21 7.30
CA VAL A 255 -11.77 -4.02 6.42
C VAL A 255 -12.66 -4.25 5.20
N ALA A 256 -12.51 -5.38 4.52
CA ALA A 256 -13.30 -5.71 3.34
C ALA A 256 -14.80 -5.83 3.67
N GLN A 257 -15.15 -6.35 4.83
CA GLN A 257 -16.53 -6.56 5.26
C GLN A 257 -17.20 -5.28 5.78
N TRP A 258 -16.47 -4.45 6.55
CA TRP A 258 -17.08 -3.36 7.31
C TRP A 258 -16.71 -1.96 6.85
N HIS A 259 -15.66 -1.81 6.03
CA HIS A 259 -15.16 -0.51 5.61
C HIS A 259 -15.18 -0.28 4.11
N LEU A 260 -15.19 -1.34 3.29
CA LEU A 260 -15.39 -1.20 1.84
C LEU A 260 -16.88 -1.31 1.50
N SER A 261 -17.31 -0.60 0.44
CA SER A 261 -18.69 -0.72 -0.04
C SER A 261 -19.05 -2.18 -0.34
N PRO A 262 -20.27 -2.65 0.00
CA PRO A 262 -20.71 -4.01 -0.37
C PRO A 262 -20.68 -4.25 -1.87
N THR A 263 -20.97 -3.24 -2.69
CA THR A 263 -21.04 -3.30 -4.16
C THR A 263 -19.68 -3.11 -4.85
N LEU A 264 -18.63 -2.81 -4.08
CA LEU A 264 -17.29 -2.61 -4.63
C LEU A 264 -16.72 -3.93 -5.13
N ASP A 265 -16.14 -3.94 -6.34
CA ASP A 265 -15.30 -5.03 -6.81
C ASP A 265 -14.05 -5.15 -5.93
N LYS A 266 -14.04 -6.14 -5.06
CA LYS A 266 -13.00 -6.34 -4.04
C LYS A 266 -12.64 -7.80 -3.89
N GLU A 267 -11.35 -8.08 -3.79
CA GLU A 267 -10.84 -9.40 -3.45
C GLU A 267 -9.93 -9.36 -2.22
N VAL A 268 -10.03 -10.39 -1.39
CA VAL A 268 -9.16 -10.59 -0.23
C VAL A 268 -8.44 -11.92 -0.39
N HIS A 269 -7.12 -11.85 -0.51
CA HIS A 269 -6.25 -13.03 -0.63
C HIS A 269 -5.49 -13.24 0.67
N MET A 270 -5.95 -14.21 1.46
CA MET A 270 -5.25 -14.68 2.66
C MET A 270 -4.37 -15.87 2.27
N LEU A 271 -3.05 -15.70 2.29
CA LEU A 271 -2.12 -16.70 1.80
C LEU A 271 -1.50 -17.50 2.95
N ALA A 272 -1.74 -18.81 2.93
CA ALA A 272 -1.29 -19.74 3.96
C ALA A 272 0.24 -19.76 4.09
N LYS A 273 0.71 -19.90 5.34
CA LYS A 273 2.13 -20.07 5.71
C LYS A 273 3.06 -18.91 5.32
N LEU A 274 2.54 -17.75 4.90
CA LEU A 274 3.33 -16.57 4.58
C LEU A 274 3.24 -15.53 5.70
N ASN A 275 4.38 -14.91 6.01
CA ASN A 275 4.51 -13.81 6.97
C ASN A 275 4.60 -12.45 6.26
N HIS A 276 4.82 -11.35 7.02
CA HIS A 276 4.86 -9.98 6.50
C HIS A 276 5.83 -9.77 5.33
N MET A 277 6.96 -10.47 5.33
CA MET A 277 7.97 -10.33 4.27
C MET A 277 7.86 -11.41 3.19
N SER A 278 7.57 -12.66 3.56
CA SER A 278 7.43 -13.74 2.58
C SER A 278 6.17 -13.63 1.72
N ILE A 279 5.20 -12.78 2.12
CA ILE A 279 4.01 -12.46 1.32
C ILE A 279 4.36 -11.94 -0.06
N LEU A 280 5.52 -11.33 -0.26
CA LEU A 280 5.95 -10.82 -1.56
C LEU A 280 6.04 -11.92 -2.62
N SER A 281 6.43 -13.14 -2.23
CA SER A 281 6.43 -14.30 -3.13
C SER A 281 5.01 -14.75 -3.50
N GLY A 282 4.08 -14.64 -2.57
CA GLY A 282 2.66 -14.89 -2.80
C GLY A 282 2.01 -13.84 -3.68
N ALA A 283 2.31 -12.57 -3.42
CA ALA A 283 1.81 -11.45 -4.21
C ALA A 283 2.27 -11.53 -5.67
N ALA A 284 3.51 -11.99 -5.92
CA ALA A 284 4.02 -12.23 -7.28
C ALA A 284 3.23 -13.31 -8.05
N ARG A 285 2.42 -14.13 -7.38
CA ARG A 285 1.52 -15.12 -8.02
C ARG A 285 0.10 -14.61 -8.17
N VAL A 286 -0.42 -13.96 -7.13
CA VAL A 286 -1.82 -13.54 -7.05
C VAL A 286 -2.09 -12.25 -7.83
N LEU A 287 -1.22 -11.26 -7.70
CA LEU A 287 -1.43 -9.95 -8.32
C LEU A 287 -1.54 -10.01 -9.86
N PRO A 288 -0.67 -10.75 -10.60
CA PRO A 288 -0.80 -10.90 -12.04
C PRO A 288 -2.15 -11.53 -12.47
N GLN A 289 -2.65 -12.50 -11.71
CA GLN A 289 -3.94 -13.14 -11.98
C GLN A 289 -5.10 -12.16 -11.79
N TRP A 290 -5.09 -11.41 -10.70
CA TRP A 290 -6.08 -10.37 -10.42
C TRP A 290 -6.13 -9.29 -11.50
N LEU A 291 -4.95 -8.87 -12.00
CA LEU A 291 -4.83 -7.91 -13.10
C LEU A 291 -5.38 -8.48 -14.41
N ALA A 292 -4.96 -9.69 -14.76
CA ALA A 292 -5.40 -10.34 -16.00
C ALA A 292 -6.92 -10.52 -16.07
N GLN A 293 -7.54 -10.91 -14.97
CA GLN A 293 -8.99 -11.10 -14.91
C GLN A 293 -9.80 -9.83 -15.21
N ARG A 294 -9.26 -8.64 -14.91
CA ARG A 294 -10.00 -7.37 -15.00
C ARG A 294 -9.67 -6.54 -16.22
N TRP A 295 -8.43 -6.55 -16.67
CA TRP A 295 -8.00 -5.61 -17.72
C TRP A 295 -7.51 -6.29 -18.99
N THR A 296 -7.26 -7.61 -19.02
CA THR A 296 -6.76 -8.29 -20.23
C THR A 296 -7.85 -8.98 -21.05
N LYS A 297 -9.08 -9.07 -20.55
CA LYS A 297 -10.19 -9.57 -21.36
C LYS A 297 -10.49 -8.54 -22.46
N PRO A 298 -10.72 -8.96 -23.72
CA PRO A 298 -11.22 -8.07 -24.73
C PRO A 298 -12.51 -7.42 -24.22
N VAL A 299 -12.61 -6.10 -24.30
CA VAL A 299 -13.89 -5.42 -24.12
C VAL A 299 -14.77 -5.93 -25.23
N MET A 300 -15.72 -6.83 -24.92
CA MET A 300 -16.79 -7.19 -25.86
C MET A 300 -17.54 -5.89 -26.13
N THR A 301 -17.36 -5.33 -27.32
CA THR A 301 -18.11 -4.17 -27.75
C THR A 301 -19.57 -4.59 -27.88
N GLN A 302 -20.51 -3.75 -27.41
CA GLN A 302 -21.97 -3.98 -27.51
C GLN A 302 -22.43 -4.43 -28.91
N ALA A 303 -21.65 -4.13 -29.97
CA ALA A 303 -21.89 -4.61 -31.34
C ALA A 303 -21.78 -6.15 -31.52
N GLN A 304 -21.16 -6.90 -30.60
CA GLN A 304 -21.08 -8.37 -30.66
C GLN A 304 -22.25 -9.04 -29.95
N ASP A 305 -22.89 -8.39 -28.99
CA ASP A 305 -24.12 -8.92 -28.38
C ASP A 305 -25.31 -8.83 -29.34
N GLU A 306 -25.40 -7.79 -30.17
CA GLU A 306 -26.45 -7.69 -31.20
C GLU A 306 -26.29 -8.75 -32.31
N TYR A 307 -25.06 -9.22 -32.60
CA TYR A 307 -24.83 -10.25 -33.61
C TYR A 307 -25.18 -11.66 -33.16
N LEU A 308 -25.11 -11.93 -31.84
CA LEU A 308 -25.49 -13.22 -31.29
C LEU A 308 -26.99 -13.38 -31.02
N VAL A 309 -27.71 -12.26 -30.78
CA VAL A 309 -29.16 -12.27 -30.61
C VAL A 309 -29.90 -12.39 -31.96
N GLY A 310 -29.27 -11.95 -33.07
CA GLY A 310 -29.85 -12.01 -34.42
C GLY A 310 -29.73 -13.39 -35.12
N GLN A 311 -29.11 -14.40 -34.51
CA GLN A 311 -28.98 -15.75 -35.10
C GLN A 311 -29.89 -16.82 -34.45
N THR A 312 -30.80 -16.41 -33.58
CA THR A 312 -31.75 -17.30 -32.87
C THR A 312 -33.22 -17.01 -33.24
N GLU A 313 -33.50 -16.33 -34.36
CA GLU A 313 -34.84 -16.28 -34.97
C GLU A 313 -34.92 -17.08 -36.28
#